data_a0271da057d96949c1522ad80a34e53c
#
_entry.id   a0271da057d96949c1522ad80a34e53c
#
_cell.length_a   1.000
_cell.length_b   1.000
_cell.length_c   1.000
_cell.angle_alpha   90.00
_cell.angle_beta   90.00
_cell.angle_gamma   90.00
#
_symmetry.space_group_name_H-M   'P 1'
#
loop_
_entity.id
_entity.type
_entity.pdbx_description
1 polymer ?
#
loop_
_entity_poly.entity_id
_entity_poly.type
_entity_poly.pdbx_seq_one_letter_code
_entity_poly.pdbx_strand_id
1 'polypeptide(L)'
;MIDSLALADEHDAKKRMDYIERFTPAFPDSRFQEPVASYAMMALAELKDTSRLIAYGEKTLAANPNSLPTLLLMANAYVDDPKPGSVNEAIHYAQKAIEVAKADAPDADNKRKMSAGVAHSTLGYALMKQNKTASAVGELKTASTLLKGLDDQSYAVAMYRLGFAYAKLNKTTEAREVLSEVVKMPGPVQQPAQDLLAKVNAARAKEK
;
A
#
# COMPACT_ATOMS: atom_id res chain seq x y z
N MET A 1 -27.17 -10.19 -15.51
CA MET A 1 -26.21 -10.80 -14.57
C MET A 1 -24.92 -10.02 -14.76
N ILE A 2 -24.52 -9.23 -13.76
CA ILE A 2 -23.20 -8.57 -13.80
C ILE A 2 -22.23 -9.69 -13.49
N ASP A 3 -21.47 -10.11 -14.49
CA ASP A 3 -20.43 -11.09 -14.29
C ASP A 3 -19.31 -10.43 -13.46
N SER A 4 -18.82 -11.09 -12.41
CA SER A 4 -17.69 -10.60 -11.63
C SER A 4 -16.44 -10.38 -12.52
N LEU A 5 -16.35 -11.07 -13.64
CA LEU A 5 -15.37 -10.86 -14.71
C LEU A 5 -15.54 -9.48 -15.38
N ALA A 6 -16.77 -9.02 -15.61
CA ALA A 6 -17.01 -7.71 -16.20
C ALA A 6 -16.53 -6.54 -15.33
N LEU A 7 -16.51 -6.70 -14.00
CA LEU A 7 -15.95 -5.69 -13.08
C LEU A 7 -14.41 -5.69 -13.11
N ALA A 8 -13.78 -6.83 -13.32
CA ALA A 8 -12.33 -6.94 -13.42
C ALA A 8 -11.80 -6.37 -14.74
N ASP A 9 -12.59 -6.49 -15.83
CA ASP A 9 -12.21 -6.02 -17.17
C ASP A 9 -12.59 -4.54 -17.43
N GLU A 10 -13.44 -3.93 -16.58
CA GLU A 10 -13.80 -2.53 -16.73
C GLU A 10 -12.70 -1.61 -16.17
N HIS A 11 -12.03 -0.88 -17.04
CA HIS A 11 -10.94 0.02 -16.68
C HIS A 11 -11.40 1.40 -16.21
N ASP A 12 -12.67 1.78 -16.48
CA ASP A 12 -13.23 3.07 -16.02
C ASP A 12 -13.76 2.92 -14.58
N ALA A 13 -13.10 3.57 -13.64
CA ALA A 13 -13.45 3.53 -12.22
C ALA A 13 -14.87 4.03 -11.93
N LYS A 14 -15.37 5.02 -12.69
CA LYS A 14 -16.75 5.52 -12.54
C LYS A 14 -17.78 4.48 -12.97
N LYS A 15 -17.56 3.84 -14.12
CA LYS A 15 -18.42 2.77 -14.60
C LYS A 15 -18.40 1.56 -13.66
N ARG A 16 -17.21 1.18 -13.12
CA ARG A 16 -17.12 0.16 -12.08
C ARG A 16 -18.01 0.48 -10.89
N MET A 17 -17.96 1.72 -10.40
CA MET A 17 -18.81 2.15 -9.30
C MET A 17 -20.29 2.09 -9.63
N ASP A 18 -20.71 2.55 -10.82
CA ASP A 18 -22.11 2.48 -11.26
C ASP A 18 -22.63 1.02 -11.26
N TYR A 19 -21.85 0.08 -11.77
CA TYR A 19 -22.21 -1.35 -11.72
C TYR A 19 -22.32 -1.90 -10.30
N ILE A 20 -21.37 -1.52 -9.42
CA ILE A 20 -21.34 -1.98 -8.03
C ILE A 20 -22.54 -1.42 -7.23
N GLU A 21 -22.87 -0.15 -7.42
CA GLU A 21 -24.00 0.51 -6.75
C GLU A 21 -25.36 -0.07 -7.16
N ARG A 22 -25.46 -0.61 -8.36
CA ARG A 22 -26.64 -1.38 -8.82
C ARG A 22 -26.66 -2.81 -8.31
N PHE A 23 -25.48 -3.45 -8.26
CA PHE A 23 -25.36 -4.84 -7.84
C PHE A 23 -25.63 -5.02 -6.35
N THR A 24 -25.02 -4.21 -5.50
CA THR A 24 -25.06 -4.39 -4.05
C THR A 24 -26.47 -4.45 -3.47
N PRO A 25 -27.41 -3.53 -3.80
CA PRO A 25 -28.77 -3.61 -3.30
C PRO A 25 -29.62 -4.70 -3.98
N ALA A 26 -29.30 -5.06 -5.23
CA ALA A 26 -30.03 -6.08 -5.96
C ALA A 26 -29.74 -7.50 -5.50
N PHE A 27 -28.54 -7.73 -4.94
CA PHE A 27 -28.07 -9.05 -4.52
C PHE A 27 -27.40 -9.02 -3.15
N PRO A 28 -28.11 -8.61 -2.06
CA PRO A 28 -27.53 -8.39 -0.74
C PRO A 28 -26.85 -9.63 -0.13
N ASP A 29 -27.39 -10.82 -0.42
CA ASP A 29 -26.89 -12.10 0.13
C ASP A 29 -25.92 -12.82 -0.82
N SER A 30 -25.41 -12.13 -1.84
CA SER A 30 -24.50 -12.74 -2.80
C SER A 30 -23.14 -13.07 -2.17
N ARG A 31 -22.62 -14.28 -2.44
CA ARG A 31 -21.23 -14.64 -2.13
C ARG A 31 -20.17 -13.73 -2.75
N PHE A 32 -20.56 -12.89 -3.70
CA PHE A 32 -19.67 -11.94 -4.37
C PHE A 32 -19.62 -10.57 -3.67
N GLN A 33 -20.30 -10.35 -2.55
CA GLN A 33 -20.30 -9.07 -1.84
C GLN A 33 -18.88 -8.63 -1.43
N GLU A 34 -18.05 -9.54 -0.91
CA GLU A 34 -16.67 -9.21 -0.51
C GLU A 34 -15.77 -8.86 -1.71
N PRO A 35 -15.70 -9.68 -2.79
CA PRO A 35 -15.01 -9.27 -4.01
C PRO A 35 -15.50 -7.94 -4.59
N VAL A 36 -16.81 -7.73 -4.64
CA VAL A 36 -17.41 -6.48 -5.14
C VAL A 36 -17.02 -5.29 -4.28
N ALA A 37 -17.00 -5.43 -2.95
CA ALA A 37 -16.54 -4.38 -2.05
C ALA A 37 -15.05 -4.04 -2.29
N SER A 38 -14.20 -5.02 -2.54
CA SER A 38 -12.79 -4.79 -2.89
C SER A 38 -12.65 -4.00 -4.19
N TYR A 39 -13.41 -4.34 -5.24
CA TYR A 39 -13.43 -3.58 -6.49
C TYR A 39 -13.98 -2.16 -6.29
N ALA A 40 -14.99 -1.97 -5.43
CA ALA A 40 -15.49 -0.64 -5.07
C ALA A 40 -14.38 0.21 -4.43
N MET A 41 -13.68 -0.35 -3.45
CA MET A 41 -12.60 0.36 -2.76
C MET A 41 -11.44 0.71 -3.72
N MET A 42 -11.09 -0.18 -4.63
CA MET A 42 -10.07 0.09 -5.66
C MET A 42 -10.52 1.22 -6.60
N ALA A 43 -11.76 1.18 -7.09
CA ALA A 43 -12.31 2.23 -7.94
C ALA A 43 -12.36 3.58 -7.21
N LEU A 44 -12.77 3.59 -5.94
CA LEU A 44 -12.80 4.81 -5.13
C LEU A 44 -11.39 5.36 -4.83
N ALA A 45 -10.39 4.50 -4.69
CA ALA A 45 -9.00 4.92 -4.60
C ALA A 45 -8.52 5.62 -5.88
N GLU A 46 -8.84 5.07 -7.06
CA GLU A 46 -8.54 5.69 -8.36
C GLU A 46 -9.24 7.04 -8.53
N LEU A 47 -10.49 7.14 -8.06
CA LEU A 47 -11.28 8.37 -8.05
C LEU A 47 -10.87 9.37 -6.97
N LYS A 48 -9.94 8.99 -6.08
CA LYS A 48 -9.51 9.76 -4.90
C LYS A 48 -10.65 10.10 -3.94
N ASP A 49 -11.70 9.27 -3.90
CA ASP A 49 -12.82 9.40 -2.97
C ASP A 49 -12.54 8.59 -1.70
N THR A 50 -11.61 9.11 -0.90
CA THR A 50 -11.14 8.47 0.33
C THR A 50 -12.28 8.27 1.35
N SER A 51 -13.22 9.21 1.42
CA SER A 51 -14.33 9.12 2.38
C SER A 51 -15.24 7.93 2.09
N ARG A 52 -15.64 7.72 0.84
CA ARG A 52 -16.45 6.56 0.45
C ARG A 52 -15.66 5.26 0.54
N LEU A 53 -14.37 5.28 0.19
CA LEU A 53 -13.49 4.12 0.33
C LEU A 53 -13.48 3.62 1.79
N ILE A 54 -13.27 4.53 2.75
CA ILE A 54 -13.26 4.20 4.18
C ILE A 54 -14.61 3.61 4.60
N ALA A 55 -15.73 4.24 4.21
CA ALA A 55 -17.06 3.73 4.56
C ALA A 55 -17.32 2.31 4.00
N TYR A 56 -16.89 2.00 2.78
CA TYR A 56 -16.94 0.65 2.23
C TYR A 56 -16.07 -0.33 3.01
N GLY A 57 -14.86 0.09 3.37
CA GLY A 57 -13.93 -0.72 4.15
C GLY A 57 -14.45 -1.05 5.55
N GLU A 58 -14.99 -0.07 6.26
CA GLU A 58 -15.61 -0.27 7.58
C GLU A 58 -16.75 -1.28 7.53
N LYS A 59 -17.65 -1.13 6.55
CA LYS A 59 -18.75 -2.09 6.34
C LYS A 59 -18.23 -3.50 6.04
N THR A 60 -17.20 -3.62 5.21
CA THR A 60 -16.61 -4.92 4.86
C THR A 60 -15.92 -5.55 6.07
N LEU A 61 -15.17 -4.78 6.86
CA LEU A 61 -14.50 -5.27 8.06
C LEU A 61 -15.46 -5.59 9.21
N ALA A 62 -16.63 -4.96 9.27
CA ALA A 62 -17.69 -5.34 10.21
C ALA A 62 -18.22 -6.75 9.92
N ALA A 63 -18.30 -7.14 8.64
CA ALA A 63 -18.73 -8.49 8.23
C ALA A 63 -17.56 -9.50 8.26
N ASN A 64 -16.37 -9.10 7.85
CA ASN A 64 -15.16 -9.94 7.84
C ASN A 64 -13.96 -9.15 8.40
N PRO A 65 -13.71 -9.19 9.72
CA PRO A 65 -12.63 -8.42 10.37
C PRO A 65 -11.22 -8.78 9.91
N ASN A 66 -11.05 -9.92 9.23
CA ASN A 66 -9.78 -10.44 8.75
C ASN A 66 -9.66 -10.42 7.22
N SER A 67 -10.49 -9.63 6.53
CA SER A 67 -10.37 -9.43 5.09
C SER A 67 -9.05 -8.72 4.77
N LEU A 68 -8.05 -9.50 4.40
CA LEU A 68 -6.68 -9.00 4.14
C LEU A 68 -6.64 -7.94 3.04
N PRO A 69 -7.35 -8.10 1.89
CA PRO A 69 -7.41 -7.04 0.88
C PRO A 69 -7.98 -5.73 1.43
N THR A 70 -9.06 -5.81 2.23
CA THR A 70 -9.70 -4.64 2.82
C THR A 70 -8.78 -3.95 3.82
N LEU A 71 -8.10 -4.70 4.70
CA LEU A 71 -7.14 -4.14 5.65
C LEU A 71 -6.02 -3.37 4.95
N LEU A 72 -5.48 -3.89 3.83
CA LEU A 72 -4.46 -3.22 3.04
C LEU A 72 -4.97 -1.93 2.40
N LEU A 73 -6.17 -1.95 1.83
CA LEU A 73 -6.79 -0.77 1.21
C LEU A 73 -7.08 0.31 2.26
N MET A 74 -7.57 -0.08 3.45
CA MET A 74 -7.79 0.84 4.57
C MET A 74 -6.48 1.47 5.06
N ALA A 75 -5.43 0.67 5.25
CA ALA A 75 -4.12 1.18 5.66
C ALA A 75 -3.58 2.22 4.66
N ASN A 76 -3.69 1.94 3.35
CA ASN A 76 -3.26 2.85 2.30
C ASN A 76 -4.14 4.12 2.22
N ALA A 77 -5.45 3.99 2.41
CA ALA A 77 -6.35 5.14 2.40
C ALA A 77 -6.05 6.10 3.55
N TYR A 78 -5.89 5.58 4.74
CA TYR A 78 -5.63 6.38 5.93
C TYR A 78 -4.23 6.99 5.97
N VAL A 79 -3.21 6.35 5.37
CA VAL A 79 -1.85 6.91 5.42
C VAL A 79 -1.73 8.22 4.67
N ASP A 80 -2.56 8.47 3.67
CA ASP A 80 -2.58 9.71 2.89
C ASP A 80 -3.77 10.64 3.20
N ASP A 81 -4.68 10.23 4.09
CA ASP A 81 -5.77 11.07 4.57
C ASP A 81 -5.21 12.18 5.49
N PRO A 82 -5.49 13.48 5.21
CA PRO A 82 -4.96 14.59 5.99
C PRO A 82 -5.63 14.79 7.36
N LYS A 83 -6.69 14.04 7.68
CA LYS A 83 -7.42 14.21 8.93
C LYS A 83 -6.56 13.86 10.16
N PRO A 84 -6.71 14.58 11.27
CA PRO A 84 -6.06 14.21 12.53
C PRO A 84 -6.38 12.77 12.95
N GLY A 85 -5.36 12.01 13.30
CA GLY A 85 -5.51 10.60 13.71
C GLY A 85 -5.41 9.59 12.60
N SER A 86 -5.61 9.97 11.32
CA SER A 86 -5.58 9.04 10.17
C SER A 86 -4.30 8.21 10.10
N VAL A 87 -3.16 8.78 10.42
CA VAL A 87 -1.89 8.03 10.45
C VAL A 87 -1.90 6.92 11.51
N ASN A 88 -2.57 7.10 12.64
CA ASN A 88 -2.72 6.05 13.65
C ASN A 88 -3.61 4.92 13.14
N GLU A 89 -4.69 5.24 12.43
CA GLU A 89 -5.54 4.25 11.78
C GLU A 89 -4.77 3.48 10.70
N ALA A 90 -3.96 4.17 9.91
CA ALA A 90 -3.09 3.51 8.93
C ALA A 90 -2.15 2.48 9.58
N ILE A 91 -1.54 2.84 10.71
CA ILE A 91 -0.69 1.93 11.49
C ILE A 91 -1.50 0.74 12.01
N HIS A 92 -2.68 0.99 12.58
CA HIS A 92 -3.56 -0.06 13.10
C HIS A 92 -3.92 -1.08 12.01
N TYR A 93 -4.42 -0.62 10.86
CA TYR A 93 -4.82 -1.52 9.78
C TYR A 93 -3.61 -2.23 9.15
N ALA A 94 -2.46 -1.57 9.01
CA ALA A 94 -1.25 -2.21 8.50
C ALA A 94 -0.75 -3.32 9.45
N GLN A 95 -0.72 -3.08 10.76
CA GLN A 95 -0.35 -4.08 11.75
C GLN A 95 -1.30 -5.27 11.74
N LYS A 96 -2.61 -5.01 11.67
CA LYS A 96 -3.61 -6.07 11.55
C LYS A 96 -3.45 -6.88 10.26
N ALA A 97 -3.12 -6.24 9.15
CA ALA A 97 -2.85 -6.93 7.89
C ALA A 97 -1.62 -7.86 7.99
N ILE A 98 -0.56 -7.42 8.68
CA ILE A 98 0.65 -8.23 8.94
C ILE A 98 0.26 -9.46 9.78
N GLU A 99 -0.49 -9.26 10.86
CA GLU A 99 -0.96 -10.34 11.73
C GLU A 99 -1.80 -11.37 10.96
N VAL A 100 -2.75 -10.92 10.13
CA VAL A 100 -3.63 -11.80 9.34
C VAL A 100 -2.86 -12.52 8.24
N ALA A 101 -1.90 -11.86 7.61
CA ALA A 101 -1.10 -12.45 6.52
C ALA A 101 -0.25 -13.62 7.01
N LYS A 102 0.27 -13.60 8.25
CA LYS A 102 1.11 -14.67 8.83
C LYS A 102 2.22 -15.11 7.87
N ALA A 103 2.97 -14.15 7.32
CA ALA A 103 3.98 -14.42 6.28
C ALA A 103 5.11 -15.35 6.75
N ASP A 104 5.34 -15.42 8.07
CA ASP A 104 6.34 -16.29 8.70
C ASP A 104 5.88 -17.74 8.90
N ALA A 105 4.60 -18.04 8.65
CA ALA A 105 4.10 -19.39 8.79
C ALA A 105 4.74 -20.30 7.72
N PRO A 106 5.07 -21.57 8.07
CA PRO A 106 5.74 -22.50 7.15
C PRO A 106 4.96 -22.75 5.86
N ASP A 107 3.63 -22.60 5.91
CA ASP A 107 2.68 -22.76 4.80
C ASP A 107 2.33 -21.45 4.10
N ALA A 108 3.02 -20.35 4.41
CA ALA A 108 2.73 -19.05 3.80
C ALA A 108 3.04 -19.05 2.30
N ASP A 109 2.00 -18.88 1.50
CA ASP A 109 2.10 -18.73 0.06
C ASP A 109 2.62 -17.33 -0.37
N ASN A 110 2.91 -17.19 -1.66
CA ASN A 110 3.41 -15.92 -2.21
C ASN A 110 2.40 -14.77 -2.05
N LYS A 111 1.09 -15.04 -2.10
CA LYS A 111 0.05 -14.03 -1.92
C LYS A 111 0.07 -13.46 -0.50
N ARG A 112 0.21 -14.32 0.52
CA ARG A 112 0.34 -13.90 1.92
C ARG A 112 1.61 -13.11 2.16
N LYS A 113 2.76 -13.58 1.62
CA LYS A 113 4.06 -12.87 1.70
C LYS A 113 3.98 -11.50 1.02
N MET A 114 3.40 -11.42 -0.15
CA MET A 114 3.19 -10.18 -0.89
C MET A 114 2.31 -9.20 -0.11
N SER A 115 1.19 -9.68 0.45
CA SER A 115 0.29 -8.86 1.27
C SER A 115 0.99 -8.33 2.52
N ALA A 116 1.77 -9.16 3.22
CA ALA A 116 2.57 -8.72 4.36
C ALA A 116 3.62 -7.67 3.94
N GLY A 117 4.28 -7.87 2.81
CA GLY A 117 5.25 -6.92 2.27
C GLY A 117 4.64 -5.55 1.99
N VAL A 118 3.45 -5.52 1.38
CA VAL A 118 2.69 -4.26 1.17
C VAL A 118 2.31 -3.62 2.51
N ALA A 119 1.84 -4.41 3.48
CA ALA A 119 1.49 -3.92 4.82
C ALA A 119 2.70 -3.33 5.55
N HIS A 120 3.84 -4.01 5.55
CA HIS A 120 5.10 -3.50 6.13
C HIS A 120 5.56 -2.20 5.44
N SER A 121 5.43 -2.10 4.10
CA SER A 121 5.75 -0.88 3.36
C SER A 121 4.86 0.30 3.79
N THR A 122 3.56 0.06 3.98
CA THR A 122 2.62 1.10 4.43
C THR A 122 2.85 1.48 5.88
N LEU A 123 3.12 0.51 6.77
CA LEU A 123 3.50 0.75 8.16
C LEU A 123 4.76 1.60 8.26
N GLY A 124 5.79 1.26 7.49
CA GLY A 124 7.02 2.05 7.44
C GLY A 124 6.78 3.50 6.99
N TYR A 125 5.94 3.70 5.98
CA TYR A 125 5.58 5.04 5.52
C TYR A 125 4.78 5.82 6.59
N ALA A 126 3.83 5.18 7.27
CA ALA A 126 3.08 5.79 8.36
C ALA A 126 3.99 6.17 9.54
N LEU A 127 4.96 5.33 9.89
CA LEU A 127 5.96 5.64 10.92
C LEU A 127 6.83 6.85 10.54
N MET A 128 7.19 7.00 9.27
CA MET A 128 7.91 8.20 8.81
C MET A 128 7.06 9.47 8.93
N LYS A 129 5.75 9.40 8.71
CA LYS A 129 4.82 10.52 8.93
C LYS A 129 4.70 10.89 10.41
N GLN A 130 4.90 9.93 11.32
CA GLN A 130 5.02 10.16 12.77
C GLN A 130 6.43 10.59 13.22
N ASN A 131 7.36 10.90 12.30
CA ASN A 131 8.77 11.16 12.59
C ASN A 131 9.54 10.01 13.26
N LYS A 132 9.01 8.80 13.26
CA LYS A 132 9.67 7.57 13.75
C LYS A 132 10.49 6.90 12.64
N THR A 133 11.34 7.69 11.95
CA THR A 133 12.04 7.24 10.73
C THR A 133 13.00 6.06 11.01
N ALA A 134 13.63 6.02 12.18
CA ALA A 134 14.50 4.90 12.54
C ALA A 134 13.74 3.56 12.60
N SER A 135 12.55 3.54 13.20
CA SER A 135 11.67 2.36 13.23
C SER A 135 11.16 1.99 11.83
N ALA A 136 10.85 3.00 11.02
CA ALA A 136 10.39 2.79 9.65
C ALA A 136 11.38 2.01 8.78
N VAL A 137 12.69 2.20 8.99
CA VAL A 137 13.73 1.46 8.23
C VAL A 137 13.60 -0.05 8.42
N GLY A 138 13.31 -0.52 9.64
CA GLY A 138 13.10 -1.94 9.91
C GLY A 138 11.94 -2.50 9.09
N GLU A 139 10.78 -1.85 9.15
CA GLU A 139 9.58 -2.24 8.42
C GLU A 139 9.81 -2.25 6.89
N LEU A 140 10.47 -1.21 6.37
CA LEU A 140 10.73 -1.08 4.93
C LEU A 140 11.75 -2.10 4.41
N LYS A 141 12.71 -2.53 5.22
CA LYS A 141 13.61 -3.65 4.90
C LYS A 141 12.83 -4.96 4.83
N THR A 142 11.98 -5.23 5.81
CA THR A 142 11.11 -6.41 5.78
C THR A 142 10.22 -6.41 4.55
N ALA A 143 9.60 -5.27 4.23
CA ALA A 143 8.80 -5.11 3.03
C ALA A 143 9.57 -5.44 1.75
N SER A 144 10.78 -4.87 1.59
CA SER A 144 11.61 -5.14 0.41
C SER A 144 12.02 -6.60 0.29
N THR A 145 12.31 -7.27 1.41
CA THR A 145 12.64 -8.70 1.43
C THR A 145 11.45 -9.56 0.98
N LEU A 146 10.26 -9.28 1.51
CA LEU A 146 9.04 -10.04 1.20
C LEU A 146 8.55 -9.83 -0.24
N LEU A 147 8.75 -8.64 -0.81
CA LEU A 147 8.24 -8.28 -2.14
C LEU A 147 9.19 -8.64 -3.28
N LYS A 148 10.47 -8.83 -3.00
CA LYS A 148 11.50 -9.08 -4.02
C LYS A 148 11.18 -10.34 -4.83
N GLY A 149 11.03 -10.16 -6.15
CA GLY A 149 10.69 -11.24 -7.07
C GLY A 149 9.24 -11.74 -7.01
N LEU A 150 8.38 -11.11 -6.18
CA LEU A 150 6.95 -11.41 -6.12
C LEU A 150 6.11 -10.32 -6.78
N ASP A 151 6.46 -9.05 -6.59
CA ASP A 151 5.77 -7.90 -7.18
C ASP A 151 6.76 -6.74 -7.34
N ASP A 152 7.22 -6.54 -8.56
CA ASP A 152 8.24 -5.55 -8.89
C ASP A 152 7.78 -4.12 -8.61
N GLN A 153 6.49 -3.82 -8.79
CA GLN A 153 5.96 -2.50 -8.54
C GLN A 153 5.91 -2.17 -7.04
N SER A 154 5.37 -3.07 -6.23
CA SER A 154 5.34 -2.90 -4.77
C SER A 154 6.75 -2.93 -4.18
N TYR A 155 7.65 -3.76 -4.73
CA TYR A 155 9.06 -3.78 -4.36
C TYR A 155 9.72 -2.43 -4.62
N ALA A 156 9.55 -1.84 -5.81
CA ALA A 156 10.09 -0.53 -6.13
C ALA A 156 9.57 0.57 -5.19
N VAL A 157 8.28 0.54 -4.83
CA VAL A 157 7.69 1.48 -3.86
C VAL A 157 8.31 1.31 -2.47
N ALA A 158 8.47 0.07 -1.98
CA ALA A 158 9.09 -0.20 -0.68
C ALA A 158 10.56 0.28 -0.65
N MET A 159 11.32 0.00 -1.71
CA MET A 159 12.70 0.44 -1.87
C MET A 159 12.82 1.96 -1.97
N TYR A 160 11.93 2.64 -2.71
CA TYR A 160 11.90 4.10 -2.75
C TYR A 160 11.67 4.71 -1.36
N ARG A 161 10.67 4.18 -0.61
CA ARG A 161 10.38 4.60 0.77
C ARG A 161 11.59 4.35 1.70
N LEU A 162 12.30 3.24 1.53
CA LEU A 162 13.53 2.92 2.28
C LEU A 162 14.65 3.92 1.97
N GLY A 163 14.88 4.22 0.70
CA GLY A 163 15.85 5.24 0.29
C GLY A 163 15.52 6.62 0.84
N PHE A 164 14.23 6.98 0.85
CA PHE A 164 13.75 8.23 1.46
C PHE A 164 13.95 8.23 2.99
N ALA A 165 13.70 7.12 3.68
CA ALA A 165 13.94 6.99 5.11
C ALA A 165 15.43 7.15 5.44
N TYR A 166 16.32 6.54 4.67
CA TYR A 166 17.77 6.71 4.83
C TYR A 166 18.21 8.16 4.60
N ALA A 167 17.68 8.83 3.56
CA ALA A 167 17.96 10.24 3.30
C ALA A 167 17.52 11.14 4.47
N LYS A 168 16.34 10.90 5.06
CA LYS A 168 15.86 11.60 6.27
C LYS A 168 16.76 11.38 7.50
N LEU A 169 17.44 10.26 7.58
CA LEU A 169 18.37 9.94 8.67
C LEU A 169 19.83 10.36 8.35
N ASN A 170 20.07 11.11 7.28
CA ASN A 170 21.38 11.49 6.77
C ASN A 170 22.32 10.30 6.47
N LYS A 171 21.74 9.10 6.24
CA LYS A 171 22.45 7.90 5.80
C LYS A 171 22.63 7.95 4.29
N THR A 172 23.49 8.86 3.83
CA THR A 172 23.63 9.20 2.40
C THR A 172 24.15 8.06 1.54
N THR A 173 25.00 7.19 2.09
CA THR A 173 25.54 6.04 1.36
C THR A 173 24.44 5.01 1.11
N GLU A 174 23.73 4.60 2.15
CA GLU A 174 22.62 3.65 2.06
C GLU A 174 21.47 4.19 1.20
N ALA A 175 21.14 5.48 1.35
CA ALA A 175 20.13 6.13 0.52
C ALA A 175 20.48 6.04 -0.97
N ARG A 176 21.75 6.34 -1.32
CA ARG A 176 22.22 6.28 -2.71
C ARG A 176 22.19 4.87 -3.28
N GLU A 177 22.65 3.86 -2.53
CA GLU A 177 22.64 2.47 -2.95
C GLU A 177 21.22 2.02 -3.32
N VAL A 178 20.28 2.21 -2.38
CA VAL A 178 18.89 1.82 -2.57
C VAL A 178 18.24 2.59 -3.73
N LEU A 179 18.38 3.91 -3.78
CA LEU A 179 17.78 4.73 -4.84
C LEU A 179 18.37 4.43 -6.22
N SER A 180 19.67 4.10 -6.31
CA SER A 180 20.30 3.71 -7.57
C SER A 180 19.74 2.40 -8.15
N GLU A 181 19.18 1.54 -7.33
CA GLU A 181 18.42 0.37 -7.79
C GLU A 181 17.04 0.78 -8.31
N VAL A 182 16.31 1.59 -7.54
CA VAL A 182 14.95 2.02 -7.89
C VAL A 182 14.89 2.78 -9.23
N VAL A 183 15.87 3.64 -9.52
CA VAL A 183 15.89 4.40 -10.78
C VAL A 183 15.99 3.54 -12.03
N LYS A 184 16.40 2.28 -11.90
CA LYS A 184 16.45 1.30 -13.00
C LYS A 184 15.13 0.56 -13.20
N MET A 185 14.20 0.70 -12.26
CA MET A 185 12.92 0.01 -12.29
C MET A 185 11.87 0.91 -12.93
N PRO A 186 11.20 0.49 -14.02
CA PRO A 186 10.14 1.28 -14.62
C PRO A 186 8.94 1.34 -13.69
N GLY A 187 8.27 2.50 -13.61
CA GLY A 187 7.07 2.65 -12.81
C GLY A 187 6.92 4.01 -12.14
N PRO A 188 5.89 4.18 -11.31
CA PRO A 188 5.49 5.50 -10.78
C PRO A 188 6.52 6.13 -9.84
N VAL A 189 7.42 5.35 -9.23
CA VAL A 189 8.45 5.85 -8.30
C VAL A 189 9.81 6.08 -8.97
N GLN A 190 9.97 5.79 -10.25
CA GLN A 190 11.25 5.96 -10.96
C GLN A 190 11.70 7.42 -10.98
N GLN A 191 10.86 8.34 -11.45
CA GLN A 191 11.18 9.77 -11.49
C GLN A 191 11.38 10.37 -10.08
N PRO A 192 10.50 10.13 -9.11
CA PRO A 192 10.74 10.52 -7.72
C PRO A 192 12.07 10.01 -7.14
N ALA A 193 12.48 8.79 -7.50
CA ALA A 193 13.76 8.23 -7.05
C ALA A 193 14.96 8.93 -7.69
N GLN A 194 14.87 9.28 -8.99
CA GLN A 194 15.91 10.08 -9.68
C GLN A 194 16.09 11.45 -9.01
N ASP A 195 14.99 12.13 -8.74
CA ASP A 195 15.00 13.45 -8.11
C ASP A 195 15.61 13.42 -6.70
N LEU A 196 15.22 12.38 -5.92
CA LEU A 196 15.76 12.20 -4.57
C LEU A 196 17.24 11.82 -4.60
N LEU A 197 17.66 10.93 -5.51
CA LEU A 197 19.05 10.54 -5.69
C LEU A 197 19.93 11.73 -6.05
N ALA A 198 19.46 12.62 -6.92
CA ALA A 198 20.16 13.85 -7.27
C ALA A 198 20.37 14.76 -6.03
N LYS A 199 19.34 14.91 -5.18
CA LYS A 199 19.44 15.67 -3.92
C LYS A 199 20.44 15.06 -2.95
N VAL A 200 20.43 13.73 -2.78
CA VAL A 200 21.37 12.99 -1.91
C VAL A 200 22.81 13.17 -2.39
N ASN A 201 23.05 13.12 -3.71
CA ASN A 201 24.37 13.31 -4.29
C ASN A 201 24.87 14.75 -4.12
N ALA A 202 23.99 15.75 -4.28
CA ALA A 202 24.34 17.16 -4.10
C ALA A 202 24.66 17.51 -2.62
N ALA A 203 23.96 16.93 -1.66
CA ALA A 203 24.26 17.12 -0.23
C ALA A 203 25.67 16.65 0.11
N ARG A 204 26.08 15.48 -0.37
CA ARG A 204 27.44 14.94 -0.14
C ARG A 204 28.56 15.79 -0.76
N ALA A 205 28.28 16.44 -1.90
CA ALA A 205 29.29 17.30 -2.55
C ALA A 205 29.63 18.56 -1.72
N LYS A 206 28.73 18.99 -0.84
CA LYS A 206 28.90 20.12 0.06
C LYS A 206 29.63 19.79 1.37
N GLU A 207 29.71 18.49 1.72
CA GLU A 207 30.36 17.98 2.94
C GLU A 207 31.85 17.65 2.72
N LYS A 208 32.33 17.71 1.47
CA LYS A 208 33.74 17.56 1.04
C LYS A 208 34.37 18.90 0.78
#